data_55031cfa1330a6c5d8bba5623c16a9d5
#
_entry.id   55031cfa1330a6c5d8bba5623c16a9d5
#
_cell.length_a   1.000
_cell.length_b   1.000
_cell.length_c   1.000
_cell.angle_alpha   90.00
_cell.angle_beta   90.00
_cell.angle_gamma   90.00
#
_symmetry.space_group_name_H-M   'P 1'
#
loop_
_entity.id
_entity.type
_entity.pdbx_description
1 polymer ?
#
loop_
_entity_poly.entity_id
_entity_poly.type
_entity_poly.pdbx_seq_one_letter_code
_entity_poly.pdbx_strand_id
1 'polypeptide(L)'
;LGTPGCKASFLLDFLRSTKSDNLYLVGDIIDGWSLRQGWYWPQEHNDVIQKLLRKARQGTRVVFIPGNHDEFARHYVDLEFGSIKVLHETIHKTADGRDFLVLHGDEFDVVVKYARWLAYLGDWSYGLCLKLNDVLNGIRARLGYPYWSLSAYLKLKVKNAVKFIADFENALADVARDRKVDGIICGHIHHPEIREINGVTYCNDGDWVESCSALVEHFDGQLELIYWMGAAASLSDSQGNKTCDSSSLPMPGILKSMGL
;
A
#
# COMPACT_ATOMS: atom_id res chain seq x y z
N LEU A 1 -10.20 1.27 -4.49
CA LEU A 1 -11.30 1.30 -5.48
C LEU A 1 -12.01 2.65 -5.40
N GLY A 2 -12.67 3.10 -6.50
CA GLY A 2 -13.37 4.39 -6.49
C GLY A 2 -12.56 5.55 -7.08
N THR A 3 -11.34 5.29 -7.55
CA THR A 3 -10.47 6.26 -8.22
C THR A 3 -9.98 5.74 -9.57
N PRO A 4 -9.82 6.60 -10.60
CA PRO A 4 -9.28 6.20 -11.91
C PRO A 4 -7.84 5.67 -11.86
N GLY A 5 -7.07 6.00 -10.81
CA GLY A 5 -5.70 5.53 -10.62
C GLY A 5 -5.60 4.06 -10.26
N CYS A 6 -6.66 3.47 -9.68
CA CYS A 6 -6.65 2.08 -9.20
C CYS A 6 -6.42 1.08 -10.33
N LYS A 7 -5.45 0.20 -10.17
CA LYS A 7 -5.14 -0.92 -11.08
C LYS A 7 -6.00 -2.14 -10.75
N ALA A 8 -7.31 -1.97 -10.78
CA ALA A 8 -8.28 -2.98 -10.36
C ALA A 8 -8.14 -4.31 -11.13
N SER A 9 -7.78 -4.27 -12.41
CA SER A 9 -7.52 -5.47 -13.22
C SER A 9 -6.34 -6.30 -12.68
N PHE A 10 -5.23 -5.65 -12.27
CA PHE A 10 -4.10 -6.33 -11.66
C PHE A 10 -4.45 -6.90 -10.29
N LEU A 11 -5.15 -6.13 -9.45
CA LEU A 11 -5.65 -6.61 -8.17
C LEU A 11 -6.57 -7.83 -8.35
N LEU A 12 -7.47 -7.77 -9.31
CA LEU A 12 -8.39 -8.87 -9.60
C LEU A 12 -7.65 -10.12 -10.07
N ASP A 13 -6.64 -9.96 -10.92
CA ASP A 13 -5.79 -11.05 -11.40
C ASP A 13 -5.01 -11.69 -10.23
N PHE A 14 -4.38 -10.87 -9.38
CA PHE A 14 -3.72 -11.32 -8.18
C PHE A 14 -4.67 -12.11 -7.26
N LEU A 15 -5.87 -11.58 -6.97
CA LEU A 15 -6.87 -12.26 -6.15
C LEU A 15 -7.40 -13.56 -6.79
N ARG A 16 -7.37 -13.69 -8.12
CA ARG A 16 -7.74 -14.92 -8.83
C ARG A 16 -6.65 -15.98 -8.76
N SER A 17 -5.40 -15.54 -8.88
CA SER A 17 -4.22 -16.42 -8.95
C SER A 17 -3.76 -16.91 -7.59
N THR A 18 -4.14 -16.22 -6.50
CA THR A 18 -3.71 -16.54 -5.15
C THR A 18 -4.79 -17.23 -4.33
N LYS A 19 -4.37 -18.12 -3.42
CA LYS A 19 -5.20 -18.72 -2.38
C LYS A 19 -4.53 -18.48 -1.03
N SER A 20 -5.33 -18.14 -0.03
CA SER A 20 -4.83 -17.89 1.33
C SER A 20 -5.85 -18.31 2.37
N ASP A 21 -5.39 -18.68 3.55
CA ASP A 21 -6.25 -18.95 4.71
C ASP A 21 -6.74 -17.63 5.31
N ASN A 22 -5.87 -16.62 5.34
CA ASN A 22 -6.18 -15.26 5.81
C ASN A 22 -5.97 -14.26 4.68
N LEU A 23 -6.81 -13.23 4.64
CA LEU A 23 -6.71 -12.07 3.76
C LEU A 23 -7.03 -10.82 4.57
N TYR A 24 -6.06 -9.94 4.70
CA TYR A 24 -6.20 -8.65 5.35
C TYR A 24 -6.35 -7.56 4.30
N LEU A 25 -7.38 -6.73 4.44
CA LEU A 25 -7.62 -5.54 3.65
C LEU A 25 -7.22 -4.36 4.54
N VAL A 26 -6.01 -3.83 4.33
CA VAL A 26 -5.34 -2.92 5.27
C VAL A 26 -5.60 -1.46 4.91
N GLY A 27 -6.88 -1.07 4.93
CA GLY A 27 -7.35 0.29 4.72
C GLY A 27 -7.34 0.78 3.28
N ASP A 28 -8.03 1.89 3.07
CA ASP A 28 -8.11 2.61 1.79
C ASP A 28 -8.57 1.72 0.61
N ILE A 29 -9.39 0.70 0.92
CA ILE A 29 -9.93 -0.23 -0.09
C ILE A 29 -10.95 0.48 -0.98
N ILE A 30 -11.73 1.38 -0.39
CA ILE A 30 -12.71 2.20 -1.11
C ILE A 30 -12.37 3.67 -0.89
N ASP A 31 -11.98 4.37 -1.95
CA ASP A 31 -11.67 5.80 -1.89
C ASP A 31 -12.97 6.64 -1.80
N GLY A 32 -13.54 6.68 -0.60
CA GLY A 32 -14.74 7.45 -0.31
C GLY A 32 -14.55 8.96 -0.52
N TRP A 33 -13.32 9.48 -0.43
CA TRP A 33 -13.05 10.89 -0.69
C TRP A 33 -13.16 11.21 -2.18
N SER A 34 -12.58 10.38 -3.06
CA SER A 34 -12.73 10.54 -4.51
C SER A 34 -14.18 10.36 -4.95
N LEU A 35 -14.88 9.37 -4.40
CA LEU A 35 -16.30 9.11 -4.73
C LEU A 35 -17.23 10.27 -4.33
N ARG A 36 -16.93 11.01 -3.26
CA ARG A 36 -17.68 12.21 -2.87
C ARG A 36 -17.48 13.39 -3.84
N GLN A 37 -16.32 13.45 -4.52
CA GLN A 37 -16.03 14.49 -5.50
C GLN A 37 -16.62 14.17 -6.87
N GLY A 38 -16.73 12.89 -7.24
CA GLY A 38 -17.30 12.44 -8.48
C GLY A 38 -17.42 10.91 -8.51
N TRP A 39 -18.59 10.41 -8.86
CA TRP A 39 -18.83 8.97 -8.90
C TRP A 39 -18.02 8.29 -10.01
N TYR A 40 -17.05 7.47 -9.64
CA TYR A 40 -16.28 6.64 -10.54
C TYR A 40 -16.26 5.19 -10.03
N TRP A 41 -17.05 4.33 -10.69
CA TRP A 41 -17.17 2.93 -10.26
C TRP A 41 -17.34 2.02 -11.47
N PRO A 42 -16.24 1.72 -12.20
CA PRO A 42 -16.27 0.80 -13.35
C PRO A 42 -16.55 -0.64 -12.91
N GLN A 43 -16.90 -1.48 -13.89
CA GLN A 43 -17.25 -2.88 -13.63
C GLN A 43 -16.13 -3.67 -12.94
N GLU A 44 -14.86 -3.37 -13.24
CA GLU A 44 -13.70 -4.01 -12.62
C GLU A 44 -13.66 -3.82 -11.11
N HIS A 45 -14.12 -2.66 -10.59
CA HIS A 45 -14.24 -2.44 -9.14
C HIS A 45 -15.31 -3.35 -8.52
N ASN A 46 -16.43 -3.55 -9.18
CA ASN A 46 -17.43 -4.54 -8.76
C ASN A 46 -16.85 -5.96 -8.74
N ASP A 47 -16.07 -6.31 -9.74
CA ASP A 47 -15.48 -7.64 -9.88
C ASP A 47 -14.49 -7.92 -8.73
N VAL A 48 -13.74 -6.91 -8.29
CA VAL A 48 -12.87 -7.02 -7.11
C VAL A 48 -13.71 -7.30 -5.86
N ILE A 49 -14.75 -6.50 -5.60
CA ILE A 49 -15.63 -6.71 -4.43
C ILE A 49 -16.25 -8.11 -4.46
N GLN A 50 -16.78 -8.53 -5.61
CA GLN A 50 -17.35 -9.88 -5.76
C GLN A 50 -16.32 -10.98 -5.51
N LYS A 51 -15.06 -10.75 -5.93
CA LYS A 51 -13.98 -11.72 -5.71
C LYS A 51 -13.64 -11.83 -4.23
N LEU A 52 -13.58 -10.72 -3.49
CA LEU A 52 -13.35 -10.71 -2.04
C LEU A 52 -14.45 -11.45 -1.29
N LEU A 53 -15.72 -11.13 -1.58
CA LEU A 53 -16.88 -11.83 -1.00
C LEU A 53 -16.87 -13.33 -1.32
N ARG A 54 -16.47 -13.70 -2.53
CA ARG A 54 -16.33 -15.11 -2.94
C ARG A 54 -15.24 -15.82 -2.18
N LYS A 55 -14.07 -15.19 -1.95
CA LYS A 55 -12.99 -15.75 -1.13
C LYS A 55 -13.46 -16.00 0.31
N ALA A 56 -14.13 -15.02 0.92
CA ALA A 56 -14.70 -15.17 2.26
C ALA A 56 -15.70 -16.34 2.32
N ARG A 57 -16.62 -16.43 1.34
CA ARG A 57 -17.58 -17.55 1.23
C ARG A 57 -16.92 -18.92 1.02
N GLN A 58 -15.73 -18.96 0.41
CA GLN A 58 -14.96 -20.18 0.18
C GLN A 58 -14.10 -20.60 1.39
N GLY A 59 -14.17 -19.88 2.49
CA GLY A 59 -13.50 -20.20 3.76
C GLY A 59 -12.23 -19.42 4.04
N THR A 60 -11.80 -18.48 3.17
CA THR A 60 -10.75 -17.52 3.51
C THR A 60 -11.25 -16.60 4.61
N ARG A 61 -10.49 -16.48 5.72
CA ARG A 61 -10.78 -15.50 6.77
C ARG A 61 -10.41 -14.11 6.24
N VAL A 62 -11.41 -13.33 5.87
CA VAL A 62 -11.21 -11.96 5.40
C VAL A 62 -11.42 -10.97 6.54
N VAL A 63 -10.44 -10.10 6.77
CA VAL A 63 -10.50 -9.02 7.76
C VAL A 63 -10.31 -7.70 7.03
N PHE A 64 -11.24 -6.78 7.22
CA PHE A 64 -11.16 -5.42 6.72
C PHE A 64 -10.81 -4.46 7.85
N ILE A 65 -9.72 -3.75 7.71
CA ILE A 65 -9.25 -2.70 8.64
C ILE A 65 -9.42 -1.37 7.91
N PRO A 66 -10.43 -0.54 8.26
CA PRO A 66 -10.69 0.70 7.53
C PRO A 66 -9.57 1.73 7.70
N GLY A 67 -9.20 2.37 6.59
CA GLY A 67 -8.30 3.52 6.55
C GLY A 67 -9.02 4.87 6.59
N ASN A 68 -8.28 5.93 6.29
CA ASN A 68 -8.83 7.27 6.28
C ASN A 68 -9.66 7.59 5.01
N HIS A 69 -9.42 6.90 3.89
CA HIS A 69 -10.25 7.07 2.69
C HIS A 69 -11.59 6.34 2.80
N ASP A 70 -11.66 5.28 3.57
CA ASP A 70 -12.87 4.53 3.85
C ASP A 70 -13.30 4.62 5.32
N GLU A 71 -13.06 5.78 5.96
CA GLU A 71 -13.41 6.09 7.35
C GLU A 71 -14.88 5.79 7.71
N PHE A 72 -15.79 5.84 6.71
CA PHE A 72 -17.20 5.50 6.91
C PHE A 72 -17.38 4.06 7.41
N ALA A 73 -16.47 3.16 7.07
CA ALA A 73 -16.51 1.78 7.51
C ALA A 73 -16.12 1.61 9.00
N ARG A 74 -15.51 2.62 9.63
CA ARG A 74 -15.17 2.60 11.06
C ARG A 74 -16.41 2.57 11.98
N HIS A 75 -17.57 3.03 11.49
CA HIS A 75 -18.82 2.88 12.21
C HIS A 75 -19.29 1.43 12.33
N TYR A 76 -18.70 0.51 11.59
CA TYR A 76 -19.03 -0.91 11.53
C TYR A 76 -17.94 -1.81 12.11
N VAL A 77 -17.01 -1.24 12.87
CA VAL A 77 -15.99 -2.01 13.61
C VAL A 77 -16.68 -2.98 14.56
N ASP A 78 -16.09 -4.17 14.73
CA ASP A 78 -16.61 -5.32 15.48
C ASP A 78 -17.84 -6.01 14.85
N LEU A 79 -18.28 -5.57 13.67
CA LEU A 79 -19.33 -6.25 12.93
C LEU A 79 -18.73 -7.19 11.86
N GLU A 80 -19.56 -8.13 11.44
CA GLU A 80 -19.24 -9.04 10.35
C GLU A 80 -20.23 -8.84 9.20
N PHE A 81 -19.70 -8.66 8.00
CA PHE A 81 -20.49 -8.46 6.80
C PHE A 81 -20.10 -9.47 5.72
N GLY A 82 -21.00 -10.39 5.39
CA GLY A 82 -20.76 -11.41 4.38
C GLY A 82 -19.53 -12.28 4.65
N SER A 83 -19.28 -12.63 5.93
CA SER A 83 -18.08 -13.33 6.42
C SER A 83 -16.78 -12.52 6.31
N ILE A 84 -16.88 -11.21 6.18
CA ILE A 84 -15.78 -10.25 6.29
C ILE A 84 -15.92 -9.55 7.64
N LYS A 85 -14.91 -9.69 8.50
CA LYS A 85 -14.87 -8.98 9.79
C LYS A 85 -14.29 -7.59 9.58
N VAL A 86 -14.95 -6.59 10.16
CA VAL A 86 -14.43 -5.22 10.21
C VAL A 86 -13.78 -5.01 11.57
N LEU A 87 -12.49 -4.75 11.60
CA LEU A 87 -11.72 -4.54 12.82
C LEU A 87 -10.91 -3.25 12.72
N HIS A 88 -10.62 -2.64 13.86
CA HIS A 88 -9.74 -1.46 13.90
C HIS A 88 -8.28 -1.85 13.70
N GLU A 89 -7.87 -2.93 14.38
CA GLU A 89 -6.57 -3.57 14.32
C GLU A 89 -6.74 -5.06 14.62
N THR A 90 -5.74 -5.87 14.34
CA THR A 90 -5.75 -7.28 14.71
C THR A 90 -4.33 -7.80 14.90
N ILE A 91 -4.18 -8.89 15.66
CA ILE A 91 -2.92 -9.62 15.72
C ILE A 91 -2.96 -10.77 14.72
N HIS A 92 -1.99 -10.81 13.86
CA HIS A 92 -1.70 -11.94 12.98
C HIS A 92 -0.57 -12.77 13.54
N LYS A 93 -0.82 -14.06 13.72
CA LYS A 93 0.21 -15.01 14.14
C LYS A 93 0.74 -15.74 12.92
N THR A 94 2.02 -15.56 12.64
CA THR A 94 2.69 -16.21 11.52
C THR A 94 2.92 -17.72 11.78
N ALA A 95 3.21 -18.46 10.73
CA ALA A 95 3.44 -19.92 10.81
C ALA A 95 4.67 -20.27 11.67
N ASP A 96 5.66 -19.39 11.72
CA ASP A 96 6.85 -19.52 12.58
C ASP A 96 6.61 -19.07 14.03
N GLY A 97 5.41 -18.60 14.36
CA GLY A 97 4.95 -18.30 15.70
C GLY A 97 5.13 -16.86 16.15
N ARG A 98 5.62 -15.95 15.29
CA ARG A 98 5.71 -14.51 15.58
C ARG A 98 4.33 -13.86 15.57
N ASP A 99 4.15 -12.84 16.39
CA ASP A 99 2.93 -12.05 16.47
C ASP A 99 3.14 -10.69 15.78
N PHE A 100 2.29 -10.38 14.78
CA PHE A 100 2.32 -9.11 14.05
C PHE A 100 1.04 -8.32 14.31
N LEU A 101 1.20 -7.07 14.71
CA LEU A 101 0.09 -6.12 14.77
C LEU A 101 -0.25 -5.64 13.36
N VAL A 102 -1.50 -5.83 12.93
CA VAL A 102 -1.99 -5.37 11.62
C VAL A 102 -2.94 -4.20 11.86
N LEU A 103 -2.63 -3.04 11.28
CA LEU A 103 -3.42 -1.82 11.35
C LEU A 103 -3.21 -0.98 10.09
N HIS A 104 -4.06 0.03 9.84
CA HIS A 104 -3.86 0.89 8.67
C HIS A 104 -2.71 1.90 8.85
N GLY A 105 -2.65 2.59 9.97
CA GLY A 105 -1.56 3.50 10.31
C GLY A 105 -1.90 5.00 10.25
N ASP A 106 -3.05 5.40 9.74
CA ASP A 106 -3.44 6.80 9.62
C ASP A 106 -3.62 7.54 10.95
N GLU A 107 -3.80 6.82 12.05
CA GLU A 107 -3.84 7.40 13.41
C GLU A 107 -2.53 8.12 13.78
N PHE A 108 -1.43 7.70 13.18
CA PHE A 108 -0.11 8.32 13.35
C PHE A 108 0.08 9.52 12.42
N ASP A 109 -0.96 9.93 11.72
CA ASP A 109 -1.00 10.96 10.66
C ASP A 109 -0.79 12.40 11.10
N VAL A 110 -0.77 12.71 12.39
CA VAL A 110 -0.46 14.09 12.83
C VAL A 110 0.86 14.56 12.21
N VAL A 111 1.68 13.62 11.82
CA VAL A 111 2.94 13.80 11.10
C VAL A 111 2.76 13.71 9.57
N VAL A 112 1.76 12.98 9.01
CA VAL A 112 1.66 12.55 7.58
C VAL A 112 0.92 13.49 6.65
N LYS A 113 0.08 14.37 7.13
CA LYS A 113 -0.72 15.27 6.27
C LYS A 113 0.07 16.12 5.26
N TYR A 114 1.37 16.27 5.45
CA TYR A 114 2.24 17.09 4.60
C TYR A 114 2.99 16.35 3.48
N ALA A 115 3.20 15.04 3.58
CA ALA A 115 4.08 14.33 2.64
C ALA A 115 3.42 13.96 1.30
N ARG A 116 2.14 13.60 1.31
CA ARG A 116 1.41 13.22 0.09
C ARG A 116 1.39 14.31 -0.97
N TRP A 117 1.19 15.56 -0.55
CA TRP A 117 1.19 16.70 -1.46
C TRP A 117 2.56 16.99 -2.08
N LEU A 118 3.62 16.55 -1.41
CA LEU A 118 5.00 16.75 -1.83
C LEU A 118 5.51 15.73 -2.85
N ALA A 119 5.06 14.47 -2.77
CA ALA A 119 5.44 13.44 -3.72
C ALA A 119 4.84 13.72 -5.12
N TYR A 120 3.57 14.10 -5.19
CA TYR A 120 2.94 14.50 -6.46
C TYR A 120 3.58 15.74 -7.12
N LEU A 121 4.16 16.64 -6.33
CA LEU A 121 4.91 17.79 -6.85
C LEU A 121 6.31 17.39 -7.36
N GLY A 122 6.88 16.28 -6.88
CA GLY A 122 8.27 15.92 -7.18
C GLY A 122 8.49 15.56 -8.66
N ASP A 123 7.71 14.70 -9.22
CA ASP A 123 7.97 14.14 -10.56
C ASP A 123 7.55 15.06 -11.72
N TRP A 124 6.40 15.69 -11.62
CA TRP A 124 5.93 16.61 -12.68
C TRP A 124 6.68 17.94 -12.66
N SER A 125 7.13 18.37 -11.50
CA SER A 125 7.68 19.70 -11.29
C SER A 125 9.16 19.84 -11.59
N TYR A 126 9.96 18.77 -11.59
CA TYR A 126 11.41 18.93 -11.73
C TYR A 126 11.82 19.53 -13.09
N GLY A 127 11.25 19.05 -14.19
CA GLY A 127 11.52 19.59 -15.53
C GLY A 127 10.91 20.98 -15.76
N LEU A 128 9.72 21.21 -15.17
CA LEU A 128 9.06 22.51 -15.20
C LEU A 128 9.76 23.51 -14.26
N CYS A 129 10.21 23.05 -13.11
CA CYS A 129 10.91 23.84 -12.11
C CYS A 129 12.25 24.40 -12.62
N LEU A 130 13.02 23.65 -13.40
CA LEU A 130 14.27 24.18 -13.97
C LEU A 130 14.00 25.31 -14.95
N LYS A 131 13.01 25.17 -15.83
CA LYS A 131 12.62 26.24 -16.77
C LYS A 131 12.01 27.45 -16.08
N LEU A 132 11.16 27.21 -15.07
CA LEU A 132 10.56 28.26 -14.25
C LEU A 132 11.58 28.98 -13.35
N ASN A 133 12.61 28.29 -12.88
CA ASN A 133 13.66 28.88 -12.05
C ASN A 133 14.38 30.03 -12.78
N ASP A 134 14.71 29.84 -14.04
CA ASP A 134 15.40 30.85 -14.84
C ASP A 134 14.48 32.06 -15.15
N VAL A 135 13.23 31.79 -15.49
CA VAL A 135 12.23 32.84 -15.74
C VAL A 135 11.92 33.60 -14.44
N LEU A 136 11.68 32.93 -13.34
CA LEU A 136 11.40 33.54 -12.04
C LEU A 136 12.58 34.39 -11.54
N ASN A 137 13.81 33.88 -11.67
CA ASN A 137 14.98 34.67 -11.25
C ASN A 137 15.26 35.85 -12.20
N GLY A 138 14.93 35.73 -13.49
CA GLY A 138 14.95 36.88 -14.41
C GLY A 138 13.95 38.00 -14.02
N ILE A 139 12.74 37.62 -13.61
CA ILE A 139 11.73 38.58 -13.11
C ILE A 139 12.16 39.12 -11.76
N ARG A 140 12.63 38.30 -10.82
CA ARG A 140 13.12 38.73 -9.51
C ARG A 140 14.27 39.71 -9.60
N ALA A 141 15.24 39.45 -10.48
CA ALA A 141 16.36 40.36 -10.71
C ALA A 141 15.91 41.74 -11.22
N ARG A 142 14.90 41.76 -12.12
CA ARG A 142 14.32 43.03 -12.61
C ARG A 142 13.55 43.79 -11.54
N LEU A 143 13.04 43.11 -10.52
CA LEU A 143 12.31 43.68 -9.38
C LEU A 143 13.23 43.96 -8.18
N GLY A 144 14.55 43.76 -8.31
CA GLY A 144 15.52 44.00 -7.24
C GLY A 144 15.54 42.95 -6.11
N TYR A 145 14.95 41.79 -6.32
CA TYR A 145 14.98 40.70 -5.33
C TYR A 145 16.22 39.80 -5.51
N PRO A 146 16.82 39.29 -4.42
CA PRO A 146 17.94 38.39 -4.50
C PRO A 146 17.58 37.06 -5.17
N TYR A 147 18.59 36.38 -5.71
CA TYR A 147 18.43 35.05 -6.30
C TYR A 147 17.78 34.06 -5.33
N TRP A 148 16.81 33.30 -5.83
CA TRP A 148 16.12 32.26 -5.06
C TRP A 148 16.26 30.92 -5.80
N SER A 149 16.71 29.89 -5.09
CA SER A 149 16.94 28.57 -5.66
C SER A 149 15.75 27.65 -5.44
N LEU A 150 14.99 27.39 -6.49
CA LEU A 150 13.91 26.42 -6.48
C LEU A 150 14.43 25.01 -6.17
N SER A 151 15.65 24.68 -6.67
CA SER A 151 16.28 23.39 -6.40
C SER A 151 16.64 23.19 -4.91
N ALA A 152 17.09 24.24 -4.23
CA ALA A 152 17.34 24.19 -2.77
C ALA A 152 16.04 24.00 -1.98
N TYR A 153 14.98 24.67 -2.39
CA TYR A 153 13.65 24.50 -1.80
C TYR A 153 13.14 23.07 -1.96
N LEU A 154 13.25 22.49 -3.16
CA LEU A 154 12.85 21.10 -3.42
C LEU A 154 13.68 20.08 -2.63
N LYS A 155 15.01 20.28 -2.55
CA LYS A 155 15.88 19.43 -1.70
C LYS A 155 15.44 19.46 -0.24
N LEU A 156 15.09 20.63 0.29
CA LEU A 156 14.58 20.73 1.67
C LEU A 156 13.24 19.99 1.83
N LYS A 157 12.37 20.06 0.83
CA LYS A 157 11.08 19.37 0.84
C LYS A 157 11.23 17.85 0.79
N VAL A 158 12.11 17.34 -0.09
CA VAL A 158 12.44 15.91 -0.15
C VAL A 158 13.03 15.42 1.17
N LYS A 159 13.98 16.18 1.76
CA LYS A 159 14.55 15.85 3.07
C LYS A 159 13.48 15.75 4.16
N ASN A 160 12.51 16.68 4.15
CA ASN A 160 11.41 16.66 5.12
C ASN A 160 10.48 15.46 4.91
N ALA A 161 10.20 15.07 3.65
CA ALA A 161 9.40 13.89 3.33
C ALA A 161 10.09 12.61 3.81
N VAL A 162 11.39 12.46 3.55
CA VAL A 162 12.18 11.30 4.03
C VAL A 162 12.20 11.23 5.56
N LYS A 163 12.44 12.38 6.22
CA LYS A 163 12.38 12.43 7.68
C LYS A 163 11.02 12.00 8.21
N PHE A 164 9.97 12.41 7.55
CA PHE A 164 8.62 12.11 7.89
C PHE A 164 8.29 10.61 7.80
N ILE A 165 8.67 9.91 6.70
CA ILE A 165 8.55 8.47 6.59
C ILE A 165 9.27 7.78 7.76
N ALA A 166 10.51 8.21 8.05
CA ALA A 166 11.27 7.65 9.15
C ALA A 166 10.61 7.88 10.52
N ASP A 167 10.02 9.06 10.76
CA ASP A 167 9.32 9.38 12.02
C ASP A 167 8.04 8.51 12.17
N PHE A 168 7.30 8.27 11.07
CA PHE A 168 6.13 7.39 11.04
C PHE A 168 6.50 5.95 11.37
N GLU A 169 7.51 5.41 10.70
CA GLU A 169 7.97 4.04 10.89
C GLU A 169 8.50 3.80 12.31
N ASN A 170 9.24 4.77 12.86
CA ASN A 170 9.70 4.70 14.25
C ASN A 170 8.52 4.71 15.24
N ALA A 171 7.52 5.56 15.01
CA ALA A 171 6.31 5.60 15.85
C ALA A 171 5.57 4.26 15.85
N LEU A 172 5.45 3.62 14.68
CA LEU A 172 4.83 2.30 14.58
C LEU A 172 5.67 1.20 15.25
N ALA A 173 7.00 1.25 15.12
CA ALA A 173 7.89 0.32 15.81
C ALA A 173 7.80 0.49 17.34
N ASP A 174 7.64 1.71 17.85
CA ASP A 174 7.43 1.98 19.27
C ASP A 174 6.10 1.36 19.76
N VAL A 175 5.02 1.50 18.98
CA VAL A 175 3.73 0.86 19.29
C VAL A 175 3.85 -0.65 19.31
N ALA A 176 4.54 -1.27 18.36
CA ALA A 176 4.76 -2.71 18.34
C ALA A 176 5.50 -3.19 19.62
N ARG A 177 6.51 -2.45 20.04
CA ARG A 177 7.23 -2.74 21.30
C ARG A 177 6.35 -2.62 22.53
N ASP A 178 5.53 -1.57 22.60
CA ASP A 178 4.60 -1.35 23.72
C ASP A 178 3.55 -2.46 23.80
N ARG A 179 3.10 -2.96 22.63
CA ARG A 179 2.17 -4.09 22.51
C ARG A 179 2.83 -5.45 22.67
N LYS A 180 4.18 -5.49 22.76
CA LYS A 180 5.00 -6.71 22.89
C LYS A 180 4.76 -7.70 21.73
N VAL A 181 4.69 -7.21 20.52
CA VAL A 181 4.61 -7.99 19.30
C VAL A 181 5.94 -7.95 18.54
N ASP A 182 6.18 -8.96 17.71
CA ASP A 182 7.44 -9.14 16.97
C ASP A 182 7.52 -8.20 15.75
N GLY A 183 6.37 -7.77 15.24
CA GLY A 183 6.33 -6.89 14.09
C GLY A 183 5.02 -6.15 13.92
N ILE A 184 5.00 -5.28 12.90
CA ILE A 184 3.85 -4.49 12.53
C ILE A 184 3.65 -4.54 11.01
N ILE A 185 2.41 -4.68 10.58
CA ILE A 185 1.98 -4.65 9.17
C ILE A 185 1.04 -3.46 9.02
N CYS A 186 1.37 -2.54 8.10
CA CYS A 186 0.59 -1.35 7.83
C CYS A 186 0.53 -1.03 6.34
N GLY A 187 -0.37 -0.11 5.97
CA GLY A 187 -0.47 0.51 4.66
C GLY A 187 -0.17 2.00 4.72
N HIS A 188 -1.13 2.82 4.27
CA HIS A 188 -1.26 4.26 4.43
C HIS A 188 -0.22 5.14 3.71
N ILE A 189 1.08 4.94 3.93
CA ILE A 189 2.12 5.77 3.30
C ILE A 189 2.49 5.34 1.89
N HIS A 190 1.90 4.25 1.38
CA HIS A 190 2.11 3.73 0.02
C HIS A 190 3.58 3.47 -0.34
N HIS A 191 4.38 3.09 0.65
CA HIS A 191 5.80 2.79 0.49
C HIS A 191 6.05 1.32 0.86
N PRO A 192 5.95 0.38 -0.10
CA PRO A 192 6.10 -1.04 0.18
C PRO A 192 7.52 -1.35 0.66
N GLU A 193 7.64 -1.86 1.88
CA GLU A 193 8.94 -2.17 2.49
C GLU A 193 8.80 -3.25 3.57
N ILE A 194 9.82 -4.09 3.70
CA ILE A 194 10.05 -4.96 4.85
C ILE A 194 11.41 -4.63 5.41
N ARG A 195 11.49 -4.19 6.65
CA ARG A 195 12.75 -3.90 7.32
C ARG A 195 12.68 -4.03 8.84
N GLU A 196 13.84 -4.19 9.49
CA GLU A 196 13.97 -4.16 10.93
C GLU A 196 14.15 -2.73 11.45
N ILE A 197 13.35 -2.34 12.45
CA ILE A 197 13.43 -1.06 13.13
C ILE A 197 13.47 -1.31 14.64
N ASN A 198 14.62 -1.07 15.25
CA ASN A 198 14.80 -1.21 16.71
C ASN A 198 14.35 -2.59 17.25
N GLY A 199 14.59 -3.67 16.50
CA GLY A 199 14.24 -5.03 16.88
C GLY A 199 12.78 -5.41 16.63
N VAL A 200 12.04 -4.61 15.84
CA VAL A 200 10.68 -4.88 15.38
C VAL A 200 10.70 -5.03 13.87
N THR A 201 10.06 -6.06 13.33
CA THR A 201 9.88 -6.20 11.89
C THR A 201 8.76 -5.27 11.42
N TYR A 202 9.13 -4.21 10.69
CA TYR A 202 8.19 -3.29 10.04
C TYR A 202 7.89 -3.77 8.63
N CYS A 203 6.59 -3.81 8.29
CA CYS A 203 6.12 -4.16 6.95
C CYS A 203 5.08 -3.14 6.50
N ASN A 204 5.27 -2.61 5.28
CA ASN A 204 4.25 -1.84 4.57
C ASN A 204 3.87 -2.58 3.30
N ASP A 205 2.57 -2.79 3.07
CA ASP A 205 2.05 -3.59 1.96
C ASP A 205 1.97 -2.83 0.63
N GLY A 206 2.16 -1.51 0.67
CA GLY A 206 2.12 -0.64 -0.51
C GLY A 206 0.71 -0.30 -0.95
N ASP A 207 0.44 -0.37 -2.26
CA ASP A 207 -0.85 0.01 -2.84
C ASP A 207 -1.14 -0.67 -4.20
N TRP A 208 -2.37 -0.49 -4.70
CA TRP A 208 -2.80 -0.95 -6.03
C TRP A 208 -3.07 0.23 -6.99
N VAL A 209 -2.35 1.32 -6.83
CA VAL A 209 -2.37 2.53 -7.68
C VAL A 209 -1.03 2.72 -8.38
N GLU A 210 0.06 2.71 -7.60
CA GLU A 210 1.43 2.98 -8.06
C GLU A 210 2.31 1.73 -7.99
N SER A 211 2.45 1.12 -6.82
CA SER A 211 3.34 -0.01 -6.60
C SER A 211 2.78 -1.35 -7.09
N CYS A 212 1.47 -1.52 -7.08
CA CYS A 212 0.78 -2.79 -7.34
C CYS A 212 1.39 -3.94 -6.55
N SER A 213 1.58 -3.72 -5.25
CA SER A 213 2.23 -4.65 -4.34
C SER A 213 1.27 -5.29 -3.35
N ALA A 214 1.68 -6.41 -2.80
CA ALA A 214 1.02 -7.09 -1.70
C ALA A 214 2.06 -7.74 -0.79
N LEU A 215 1.81 -7.70 0.52
CA LEU A 215 2.58 -8.46 1.48
C LEU A 215 1.99 -9.87 1.59
N VAL A 216 2.82 -10.87 1.45
CA VAL A 216 2.42 -12.28 1.55
C VAL A 216 3.25 -13.00 2.60
N GLU A 217 2.62 -13.95 3.28
CA GLU A 217 3.28 -14.89 4.16
C GLU A 217 3.29 -16.28 3.53
N HIS A 218 4.45 -16.89 3.49
CA HIS A 218 4.64 -18.27 3.07
C HIS A 218 4.35 -19.25 4.21
N PHE A 219 4.24 -20.56 3.88
CA PHE A 219 3.93 -21.60 4.86
C PHE A 219 4.96 -21.76 5.98
N ASP A 220 6.19 -21.32 5.75
CA ASP A 220 7.28 -21.31 6.73
C ASP A 220 7.30 -20.07 7.62
N GLY A 221 6.36 -19.12 7.41
CA GLY A 221 6.28 -17.87 8.14
C GLY A 221 7.12 -16.73 7.53
N GLN A 222 7.82 -16.99 6.41
CA GLN A 222 8.55 -15.92 5.72
C GLN A 222 7.58 -14.91 5.11
N LEU A 223 7.83 -13.63 5.33
CA LEU A 223 7.11 -12.53 4.71
C LEU A 223 7.83 -12.07 3.45
N GLU A 224 7.06 -11.81 2.38
CA GLU A 224 7.58 -11.36 1.09
C GLU A 224 6.68 -10.25 0.52
N LEU A 225 7.30 -9.21 -0.08
CA LEU A 225 6.61 -8.23 -0.89
C LEU A 225 6.57 -8.71 -2.35
N ILE A 226 5.37 -8.88 -2.88
CA ILE A 226 5.15 -9.23 -4.27
C ILE A 226 4.75 -7.98 -5.05
N TYR A 227 5.45 -7.71 -6.17
CA TYR A 227 5.12 -6.65 -7.12
C TYR A 227 4.47 -7.28 -8.36
N TRP A 228 3.14 -7.17 -8.46
CA TRP A 228 2.37 -7.93 -9.44
C TRP A 228 2.59 -7.51 -10.88
N MET A 229 2.87 -6.23 -11.15
CA MET A 229 3.17 -5.76 -12.51
C MET A 229 4.44 -6.41 -13.08
N GLY A 230 5.45 -6.63 -12.24
CA GLY A 230 6.68 -7.32 -12.63
C GLY A 230 6.49 -8.81 -12.88
N ALA A 231 5.66 -9.48 -12.07
CA ALA A 231 5.36 -10.90 -12.22
C ALA A 231 4.57 -11.19 -13.51
N ALA A 232 3.61 -10.35 -13.88
CA ALA A 232 2.87 -10.47 -15.12
C ALA A 232 3.76 -10.29 -16.37
N ALA A 233 4.71 -9.37 -16.33
CA ALA A 233 5.68 -9.15 -17.40
C ALA A 233 6.63 -10.36 -17.58
N SER A 234 7.08 -10.98 -16.48
CA SER A 234 7.95 -12.15 -16.55
C SER A 234 7.25 -13.40 -17.09
N LEU A 235 5.93 -13.52 -16.89
CA LEU A 235 5.13 -14.62 -17.45
C LEU A 235 4.88 -14.44 -18.96
N SER A 236 4.76 -13.21 -19.46
CA SER A 236 4.60 -12.95 -20.89
C SER A 236 5.90 -13.20 -21.69
N ASP A 237 7.05 -12.92 -21.11
CA ASP A 237 8.35 -13.18 -21.75
C ASP A 237 8.73 -14.69 -21.75
N SER A 238 8.23 -15.46 -20.77
CA SER A 238 8.46 -16.89 -20.70
C SER A 238 7.58 -17.71 -21.67
N GLN A 239 6.47 -17.15 -22.14
CA GLN A 239 5.60 -17.81 -23.13
C GLN A 239 6.04 -17.60 -24.60
N GLY A 240 6.98 -16.67 -24.84
CA GLY A 240 7.50 -16.38 -26.20
C GLY A 240 8.53 -17.38 -26.72
N ASN A 241 9.09 -18.27 -25.91
CA ASN A 241 10.14 -19.17 -26.35
C ASN A 241 10.27 -20.47 -25.54
N LYS A 242 9.25 -21.36 -25.60
CA LYS A 242 9.42 -22.80 -25.38
C LYS A 242 8.18 -23.59 -25.79
N THR A 243 8.36 -24.39 -26.82
CA THR A 243 7.54 -25.58 -27.12
C THR A 243 7.65 -26.59 -25.95
N CYS A 244 6.50 -26.94 -25.41
CA CYS A 244 6.16 -28.17 -24.72
C CYS A 244 7.24 -28.91 -23.93
N ASP A 245 7.24 -28.80 -22.59
CA ASP A 245 7.36 -29.98 -21.74
C ASP A 245 6.56 -29.77 -20.46
N SER A 246 5.52 -30.58 -20.29
CA SER A 246 4.51 -30.47 -19.25
C SER A 246 4.89 -31.32 -18.03
N SER A 247 5.97 -31.00 -17.33
CA SER A 247 6.21 -31.59 -16.02
C SER A 247 7.20 -30.75 -15.21
N SER A 248 6.71 -30.13 -14.15
CA SER A 248 7.44 -29.40 -13.09
C SER A 248 7.46 -27.86 -13.18
N LEU A 249 6.30 -27.27 -12.88
CA LEU A 249 6.28 -25.94 -12.27
C LEU A 249 5.94 -26.16 -10.78
N PRO A 250 6.75 -25.65 -9.84
CA PRO A 250 6.30 -25.58 -8.46
C PRO A 250 5.15 -24.59 -8.41
N MET A 251 3.97 -25.08 -8.04
CA MET A 251 2.83 -24.23 -7.71
C MET A 251 3.28 -23.27 -6.59
N PRO A 252 3.07 -21.97 -6.69
CA PRO A 252 3.32 -21.07 -5.57
C PRO A 252 2.53 -21.56 -4.37
N GLY A 253 3.19 -21.69 -3.24
CA GLY A 253 2.61 -22.19 -2.01
C GLY A 253 1.35 -21.39 -1.63
N ILE A 254 0.43 -22.02 -0.92
CA ILE A 254 -0.78 -21.38 -0.43
C ILE A 254 -0.37 -20.29 0.55
N LEU A 255 -0.75 -19.06 0.27
CA LEU A 255 -0.44 -17.90 1.09
C LEU A 255 -1.40 -17.83 2.27
N LYS A 256 -0.88 -17.53 3.47
CA LYS A 256 -1.71 -17.46 4.69
C LYS A 256 -2.20 -16.07 5.01
N SER A 257 -1.45 -15.04 4.67
CA SER A 257 -1.86 -13.66 4.93
C SER A 257 -1.46 -12.74 3.80
N MET A 258 -2.28 -11.79 3.52
CA MET A 258 -2.05 -10.76 2.52
C MET A 258 -2.58 -9.42 3.03
N GLY A 259 -1.78 -8.37 2.90
CA GLY A 259 -2.22 -6.98 3.08
C GLY A 259 -2.50 -6.35 1.72
N LEU A 260 -3.61 -5.68 1.60
CA LEU A 260 -4.00 -4.89 0.44
C LEU A 260 -3.88 -3.40 0.70
#